data_51a1c6e244867d74afc88493fbd52656
#
_entry.id   51a1c6e244867d74afc88493fbd52656
#
_cell.length_a   1.000
_cell.length_b   1.000
_cell.length_c   1.000
_cell.angle_alpha   90.00
_cell.angle_beta   90.00
_cell.angle_gamma   90.00
#
_symmetry.space_group_name_H-M   'P 1'
#
loop_
_entity.id
_entity.type
_entity.pdbx_description
1 polymer ?
#
loop_
_entity_poly.entity_id
_entity_poly.type
_entity_poly.pdbx_seq_one_letter_code
_entity_poly.pdbx_strand_id
1 'polypeptide(L)'
;MLKLLPRRPNFAQTMTDEERKIVQQHIAYWKDYMSKGVMLVFGPVYDPKGTYGIGIVAVDSEEEISGLMENDPASQIHTYEYYPMNAVTPEK
;
A
#
# COMPACT_ATOMS: atom_id res chain seq x y z
N MET A 1 6.85 -4.08 -6.31
CA MET A 1 6.63 -3.80 -4.88
C MET A 1 6.25 -2.33 -4.71
N LEU A 2 5.21 -2.08 -3.96
CA LEU A 2 4.79 -0.73 -3.58
C LEU A 2 5.31 -0.43 -2.18
N LYS A 3 5.77 0.80 -1.97
CA LYS A 3 6.16 1.30 -0.66
C LYS A 3 5.37 2.57 -0.39
N LEU A 4 4.63 2.58 0.70
CA LEU A 4 3.80 3.71 1.10
C LEU A 4 4.46 4.44 2.25
N LEU A 5 4.90 5.67 1.97
CA LEU A 5 5.59 6.49 2.96
C LEU A 5 4.56 7.35 3.70
N PRO A 6 4.52 7.28 5.03
CA PRO A 6 3.53 8.06 5.78
C PRO A 6 3.82 9.56 5.70
N ARG A 7 2.76 10.34 5.86
CA ARG A 7 2.80 11.81 5.83
C ARG A 7 3.77 12.38 6.86
N ARG A 8 3.96 11.69 7.99
CA ARG A 8 4.86 12.09 9.07
C ARG A 8 5.35 10.85 9.82
N PRO A 9 6.54 10.92 10.49
CA PRO A 9 7.15 9.73 11.09
C PRO A 9 6.31 9.01 12.14
N ASN A 10 5.51 9.76 12.91
CA ASN A 10 4.67 9.20 13.97
C ASN A 10 3.19 9.12 13.56
N PHE A 11 2.92 8.95 12.29
CA PHE A 11 1.56 8.96 11.74
C PHE A 11 0.64 7.98 12.46
N ALA A 12 1.11 6.73 12.69
CA ALA A 12 0.28 5.69 13.30
C ALA A 12 -0.20 6.06 14.72
N GLN A 13 0.60 6.85 15.44
CA GLN A 13 0.28 7.28 16.80
C GLN A 13 -0.50 8.59 16.84
N THR A 14 -0.52 9.35 15.76
CA THR A 14 -1.08 10.69 15.71
C THR A 14 -2.17 10.88 14.66
N MET A 15 -2.73 9.79 14.15
CA MET A 15 -3.79 9.86 13.15
C MET A 15 -4.99 10.64 13.66
N THR A 16 -5.48 11.56 12.81
CA THR A 16 -6.76 12.22 13.05
C THR A 16 -7.89 11.25 12.72
N ASP A 17 -9.13 11.56 13.11
CA ASP A 17 -10.30 10.75 12.75
C ASP A 17 -10.48 10.67 11.24
N GLU A 18 -10.24 11.77 10.54
CA GLU A 18 -10.31 11.83 9.08
C GLU A 18 -9.26 10.92 8.44
N GLU A 19 -8.02 10.99 8.92
CA GLU A 19 -6.94 10.13 8.45
C GLU A 19 -7.22 8.66 8.71
N ARG A 20 -7.82 8.34 9.85
CA ARG A 20 -8.19 6.97 10.18
C ARG A 20 -9.24 6.42 9.22
N LYS A 21 -10.21 7.23 8.82
CA LYS A 21 -11.19 6.85 7.79
C LYS A 21 -10.53 6.54 6.46
N ILE A 22 -9.57 7.38 6.06
CA ILE A 22 -8.83 7.18 4.81
C ILE A 22 -8.04 5.88 4.87
N VAL A 23 -7.40 5.58 5.99
CA VAL A 23 -6.66 4.33 6.17
C VAL A 23 -7.59 3.12 6.08
N GLN A 24 -8.79 3.20 6.66
CA GLN A 24 -9.77 2.13 6.55
C GLN A 24 -10.23 1.92 5.11
N GLN A 25 -10.44 2.99 4.36
CA GLN A 25 -10.78 2.93 2.94
C GLN A 25 -9.62 2.35 2.12
N HIS A 26 -8.40 2.70 2.45
CA HIS A 26 -7.19 2.17 1.84
C HIS A 26 -7.10 0.65 2.01
N ILE A 27 -7.36 0.15 3.21
CA ILE A 27 -7.35 -1.29 3.48
C ILE A 27 -8.42 -2.00 2.67
N ALA A 28 -9.65 -1.46 2.65
CA ALA A 28 -10.75 -2.03 1.87
C ALA A 28 -10.45 -2.04 0.37
N TYR A 29 -9.83 -0.97 -0.13
CA TYR A 29 -9.41 -0.85 -1.53
C TYR A 29 -8.48 -2.00 -1.94
N TRP A 30 -7.42 -2.23 -1.15
CA TRP A 30 -6.46 -3.29 -1.46
C TRP A 30 -7.00 -4.69 -1.21
N LYS A 31 -7.88 -4.88 -0.23
CA LYS A 31 -8.56 -6.17 -0.02
C LYS A 31 -9.42 -6.56 -1.22
N ASP A 32 -10.05 -5.60 -1.87
CA ASP A 32 -10.80 -5.84 -3.09
C ASP A 32 -9.90 -6.35 -4.21
N TYR A 33 -8.74 -5.72 -4.41
CA TYR A 33 -7.76 -6.19 -5.38
C TYR A 33 -7.12 -7.52 -4.97
N MET A 34 -7.03 -7.79 -3.69
CA MET A 34 -6.57 -9.09 -3.19
C MET A 34 -7.52 -10.20 -3.60
N SER A 35 -8.83 -9.97 -3.52
CA SER A 35 -9.83 -10.94 -3.96
C SER A 35 -9.77 -11.20 -5.47
N LYS A 36 -9.24 -10.27 -6.24
CA LYS A 36 -9.06 -10.39 -7.68
C LYS A 36 -7.70 -10.97 -8.08
N GLY A 37 -6.84 -11.29 -7.11
CA GLY A 37 -5.52 -11.83 -7.37
C GLY A 37 -4.47 -10.79 -7.79
N VAL A 38 -4.78 -9.50 -7.73
CA VAL A 38 -3.86 -8.43 -8.10
C VAL A 38 -2.94 -8.06 -6.94
N MET A 39 -3.51 -7.83 -5.76
CA MET A 39 -2.72 -7.59 -4.55
C MET A 39 -2.40 -8.93 -3.89
N LEU A 40 -1.13 -9.27 -3.79
CA LEU A 40 -0.69 -10.56 -3.24
C LEU A 40 -0.51 -10.52 -1.73
N VAL A 41 0.09 -9.44 -1.22
CA VAL A 41 0.29 -9.23 0.20
C VAL A 41 0.50 -7.75 0.45
N PHE A 42 -0.03 -7.23 1.56
CA PHE A 42 0.21 -5.85 1.97
C PHE A 42 0.10 -5.72 3.49
N GLY A 43 0.75 -4.71 4.03
CA GLY A 43 0.67 -4.44 5.45
C GLY A 43 1.71 -3.43 5.91
N PRO A 44 1.67 -3.04 7.18
CA PRO A 44 2.66 -2.13 7.74
C PRO A 44 3.97 -2.85 8.04
N VAL A 45 5.06 -2.11 7.93
CA VAL A 45 6.39 -2.55 8.33
C VAL A 45 6.81 -1.70 9.53
N TYR A 46 7.14 -2.35 10.62
CA TYR A 46 7.48 -1.67 11.88
C TYR A 46 9.00 -1.44 11.96
N ASP A 47 9.45 -0.44 11.22
CA ASP A 47 10.85 -0.02 11.24
C ASP A 47 11.07 0.88 12.46
N PRO A 48 12.14 0.68 13.24
CA PRO A 48 12.44 1.55 14.37
C PRO A 48 12.55 3.04 13.99
N LYS A 49 12.90 3.33 12.75
CA LYS A 49 13.02 4.70 12.23
C LYS A 49 11.68 5.30 11.81
N GLY A 50 10.63 4.50 11.74
CA GLY A 50 9.30 4.95 11.33
C GLY A 50 8.56 3.86 10.57
N THR A 51 7.30 3.67 10.90
CA THR A 51 6.44 2.69 10.24
C THR A 51 6.11 3.14 8.81
N TYR A 52 6.16 2.23 7.87
CA TYR A 52 5.71 2.48 6.50
C TYR A 52 4.89 1.29 6.00
N GLY A 53 4.21 1.45 4.89
CA GLY A 53 3.44 0.36 4.29
C GLY A 53 4.19 -0.30 3.14
N ILE A 54 3.91 -1.57 2.92
CA ILE A 54 4.44 -2.31 1.78
C ILE A 54 3.31 -3.11 1.15
N GLY A 55 3.37 -3.26 -0.17
CA GLY A 55 2.45 -4.12 -0.90
C GLY A 55 3.14 -4.74 -2.10
N ILE A 56 2.75 -5.95 -2.45
CA ILE A 56 3.24 -6.62 -3.63
C ILE A 56 2.06 -6.90 -4.55
N VAL A 57 2.11 -6.33 -5.75
CA VAL A 57 1.04 -6.44 -6.73
C VAL A 57 1.54 -7.17 -7.98
N ALA A 58 0.68 -7.97 -8.57
CA ALA A 58 0.93 -8.65 -9.83
C ALA A 58 0.27 -7.84 -10.94
N VAL A 59 1.08 -7.12 -11.72
CA VAL A 59 0.61 -6.28 -12.82
C VAL A 59 1.46 -6.52 -14.07
N ASP A 60 0.93 -6.19 -15.23
CA ASP A 60 1.61 -6.41 -16.52
C ASP A 60 2.34 -5.18 -17.02
N SER A 61 2.05 -4.00 -16.47
CA SER A 61 2.64 -2.75 -16.94
C SER A 61 2.75 -1.71 -15.85
N GLU A 62 3.63 -0.71 -16.07
CA GLU A 62 3.75 0.43 -15.17
C GLU A 62 2.48 1.30 -15.16
N GLU A 63 1.75 1.33 -16.28
CA GLU A 63 0.50 2.08 -16.37
C GLU A 63 -0.55 1.55 -15.40
N GLU A 64 -0.64 0.22 -15.27
CA GLU A 64 -1.54 -0.40 -14.30
C GLU A 64 -1.18 0.00 -12.87
N ILE A 65 0.10 0.00 -12.55
CA ILE A 65 0.56 0.34 -11.20
C ILE A 65 0.26 1.79 -10.87
N SER A 66 0.47 2.70 -11.83
CA SER A 66 0.15 4.11 -11.65
C SER A 66 -1.34 4.33 -11.37
N GLY A 67 -2.20 3.65 -12.11
CA GLY A 67 -3.64 3.72 -11.88
C GLY A 67 -4.04 3.18 -10.52
N LEU A 68 -3.44 2.07 -10.09
CA LEU A 68 -3.72 1.49 -8.78
C LEU A 68 -3.32 2.43 -7.65
N MET A 69 -2.16 3.07 -7.74
CA MET A 69 -1.70 4.02 -6.73
C MET A 69 -2.57 5.28 -6.69
N GLU A 70 -2.91 5.83 -7.85
CA GLU A 70 -3.72 7.05 -7.94
C GLU A 70 -5.11 6.88 -7.35
N ASN A 71 -5.71 5.72 -7.51
CA ASN A 71 -7.07 5.44 -7.05
C ASN A 71 -7.15 4.96 -5.60
N ASP A 72 -6.01 4.70 -4.97
CA ASP A 72 -5.98 4.36 -3.55
C ASP A 72 -6.31 5.61 -2.72
N PRO A 73 -7.31 5.54 -1.82
CA PRO A 73 -7.63 6.67 -0.94
C PRO A 73 -6.42 7.21 -0.17
N ALA A 74 -5.47 6.36 0.21
CA ALA A 74 -4.28 6.79 0.95
C ALA A 74 -3.35 7.70 0.14
N SER A 75 -3.48 7.76 -1.19
CA SER A 75 -2.69 8.67 -2.01
C SER A 75 -2.95 10.14 -1.69
N GLN A 76 -4.06 10.45 -1.02
CA GLN A 76 -4.40 11.80 -0.57
C GLN A 76 -3.50 12.28 0.57
N ILE A 77 -2.95 11.35 1.35
CA ILE A 77 -2.23 11.69 2.58
C ILE A 77 -0.82 11.10 2.65
N HIS A 78 -0.48 10.18 1.76
CA HIS A 78 0.82 9.50 1.77
C HIS A 78 1.46 9.53 0.39
N THR A 79 2.76 9.23 0.35
CA THR A 79 3.54 9.17 -0.89
C THR A 79 3.85 7.71 -1.22
N TYR A 80 3.66 7.35 -2.48
CA TYR A 80 4.01 6.04 -2.99
C TYR A 80 5.36 6.04 -3.69
N GLU A 81 6.12 4.97 -3.48
CA GLU A 81 7.24 4.56 -4.32
C GLU A 81 6.94 3.16 -4.83
N TYR A 82 7.46 2.80 -5.98
CA TYR A 82 7.30 1.44 -6.47
C TYR A 82 8.56 0.97 -7.19
N TYR A 83 8.77 -0.34 -7.17
CA TYR A 83 9.95 -0.97 -7.75
C TYR A 83 9.55 -2.30 -8.38
N PRO A 84 10.12 -2.66 -9.55
CA PRO A 84 9.90 -3.99 -10.10
C PRO A 84 10.51 -5.04 -9.20
N MET A 85 9.90 -6.21 -9.15
CA MET A 85 10.33 -7.30 -8.30
C MET A 85 10.02 -8.63 -8.97
N ASN A 86 10.98 -9.55 -8.92
CA ASN A 86 10.77 -10.93 -9.33
C ASN A 86 10.38 -11.73 -8.10
N ALA A 87 9.08 -11.89 -7.88
CA ALA A 87 8.57 -12.56 -6.70
C ALA A 87 8.62 -14.07 -6.85
N VAL A 88 9.11 -14.74 -5.82
CA VAL A 88 9.01 -16.19 -5.68
C VAL A 88 7.93 -16.48 -4.64
N THR A 89 6.97 -17.31 -5.00
CA THR A 89 5.86 -17.65 -4.12
C THR A 89 5.82 -19.15 -3.87
N PRO A 90 5.20 -19.57 -2.77
CA PRO A 90 5.06 -21.00 -2.50
C PRO A 90 4.27 -21.69 -3.61
N GLU A 91 4.68 -22.89 -3.97
CA GLU A 91 3.92 -23.78 -4.84
C GLU A 91 2.76 -24.38 -4.04
N LYS A 92 1.64 -24.57 -4.73
CA LYS A 92 0.47 -25.21 -4.12
C LYS A 92 0.34 -26.64 -4.57
#